data_acdfa9494451a6f3fe0eec2330fa7bc6
#
_entry.id   acdfa9494451a6f3fe0eec2330fa7bc6
#
_cell.length_a   1.000
_cell.length_b   1.000
_cell.length_c   1.000
_cell.angle_alpha   90.00
_cell.angle_beta   90.00
_cell.angle_gamma   90.00
#
_symmetry.space_group_name_H-M   'P 1'
#
loop_
_entity.id
_entity.type
_entity.pdbx_description
1 polymer ?
#
loop_
_entity_poly.entity_id
_entity_poly.type
_entity_poly.pdbx_seq_one_letter_code
_entity_poly.pdbx_strand_id
1 'polypeptide(L)'
;MIRSRQFWIAVFVATAGLFLGTAWPEWKKDTVFASGTFLQLAKDSLKSRVVLFLIPVTAVIPWGEEYLKEKQGNFLRSLIIRKGKRFYCMDRSVMTALSGILVWIIASFLQTLFFFLLFFWKEEVFSLSKELVTEYVTLLARVCLVTSGMASLGGACGAWSNSVYLGMGLPFVTYFALMILRERYLENLYCVDPGEWIRGEAFWGSGQRGLWIFLILFWMLLLLLHGAALEKGLEEL
;
A
#
# COMPACT_ATOMS: atom_id res chain seq x y z
N MET A 1 -8.25 -7.76 -13.15
CA MET A 1 -7.46 -7.40 -11.95
C MET A 1 -7.33 -8.59 -10.99
N ILE A 2 -8.35 -9.00 -10.30
CA ILE A 2 -8.35 -10.13 -9.32
C ILE A 2 -7.98 -11.50 -9.94
N ARG A 3 -8.05 -11.65 -11.25
CA ARG A 3 -7.73 -12.88 -11.98
C ARG A 3 -6.24 -13.09 -12.26
N SER A 4 -5.36 -12.09 -12.01
CA SER A 4 -3.92 -12.24 -12.27
C SER A 4 -3.24 -12.99 -11.13
N ARG A 5 -2.30 -13.89 -11.46
CA ARG A 5 -1.48 -14.63 -10.49
C ARG A 5 -0.64 -13.67 -9.64
N GLN A 6 -0.14 -12.60 -10.23
CA GLN A 6 0.69 -11.59 -9.56
C GLN A 6 -0.08 -10.88 -8.45
N PHE A 7 -1.37 -10.59 -8.64
CA PHE A 7 -2.20 -10.00 -7.60
C PHE A 7 -2.28 -10.90 -6.35
N TRP A 8 -2.52 -12.19 -6.52
CA TRP A 8 -2.59 -13.13 -5.40
C TRP A 8 -1.25 -13.37 -4.72
N ILE A 9 -0.15 -13.33 -5.48
CA ILE A 9 1.20 -13.35 -4.90
C ILE A 9 1.42 -12.12 -4.00
N ALA A 10 1.03 -10.92 -4.46
CA ALA A 10 1.13 -9.71 -3.65
C ALA A 10 0.27 -9.79 -2.37
N VAL A 11 -0.96 -10.30 -2.47
CA VAL A 11 -1.84 -10.53 -1.30
C VAL A 11 -1.19 -11.52 -0.33
N PHE A 12 -0.65 -12.63 -0.83
CA PHE A 12 0.03 -13.63 0.01
C PHE A 12 1.23 -13.03 0.73
N VAL A 13 2.10 -12.29 0.01
CA VAL A 13 3.28 -11.64 0.59
C VAL A 13 2.86 -10.59 1.64
N ALA A 14 1.85 -9.77 1.37
CA ALA A 14 1.34 -8.80 2.31
C ALA A 14 0.77 -9.48 3.57
N THR A 15 -0.03 -10.54 3.40
CA THR A 15 -0.61 -11.31 4.51
C THR A 15 0.49 -11.96 5.35
N ALA A 16 1.47 -12.62 4.72
CA ALA A 16 2.62 -13.21 5.41
C ALA A 16 3.41 -12.16 6.19
N GLY A 17 3.63 -10.97 5.60
CA GLY A 17 4.28 -9.86 6.27
C GLY A 17 3.53 -9.34 7.48
N LEU A 18 2.21 -9.27 7.41
CA LEU A 18 1.36 -8.91 8.55
C LEU A 18 1.49 -9.93 9.69
N PHE A 19 1.50 -11.22 9.39
CA PHE A 19 1.72 -12.26 10.40
C PHE A 19 3.13 -12.23 11.02
N LEU A 20 4.16 -12.00 10.21
CA LEU A 20 5.53 -11.85 10.68
C LEU A 20 5.74 -10.58 11.52
N GLY A 21 4.99 -9.53 11.20
CA GLY A 21 5.02 -8.27 11.93
C GLY A 21 4.24 -8.28 13.25
N THR A 22 3.49 -9.35 13.54
CA THR A 22 2.68 -9.45 14.74
C THR A 22 3.54 -9.85 15.94
N ALA A 23 3.45 -9.08 17.03
CA ALA A 23 3.96 -9.47 18.33
C ALA A 23 3.00 -10.49 18.97
N TRP A 24 3.29 -11.76 18.78
CA TRP A 24 2.43 -12.83 19.29
C TRP A 24 2.44 -12.84 20.83
N PRO A 25 1.27 -12.85 21.50
CA PRO A 25 1.18 -12.96 22.94
C PRO A 25 1.65 -14.35 23.41
N GLU A 26 2.20 -14.41 24.61
CA GLU A 26 2.55 -15.70 25.23
C GLU A 26 1.28 -16.54 25.48
N TRP A 27 1.24 -17.73 24.89
CA TRP A 27 0.13 -18.67 25.05
C TRP A 27 0.34 -19.52 26.31
N LYS A 28 -0.31 -19.12 27.42
CA LYS A 28 -0.46 -19.99 28.59
C LYS A 28 -1.87 -20.60 28.57
N LYS A 29 -2.03 -21.80 29.14
CA LYS A 29 -3.27 -22.58 29.09
C LYS A 29 -4.49 -21.82 29.66
N ASP A 30 -4.26 -20.91 30.62
CA ASP A 30 -5.29 -20.19 31.38
C ASP A 30 -5.29 -18.68 31.10
N THR A 31 -4.64 -18.21 30.03
CA THR A 31 -4.67 -16.78 29.69
C THR A 31 -6.01 -16.40 29.07
N VAL A 32 -6.74 -15.57 29.80
CA VAL A 32 -7.92 -14.87 29.33
C VAL A 32 -7.44 -13.55 28.71
N PHE A 33 -7.89 -13.25 27.49
CA PHE A 33 -7.47 -12.04 26.78
C PHE A 33 -8.48 -10.93 27.00
N ALA A 34 -8.00 -9.68 27.02
CA ALA A 34 -8.85 -8.51 27.08
C ALA A 34 -9.73 -8.40 25.83
N SER A 35 -10.86 -7.74 25.97
CA SER A 35 -11.79 -7.50 24.84
C SER A 35 -11.11 -6.74 23.71
N GLY A 36 -11.28 -7.20 22.46
CA GLY A 36 -10.72 -6.56 21.26
C GLY A 36 -9.24 -6.83 21.01
N THR A 37 -8.61 -7.79 21.70
CA THR A 37 -7.20 -8.18 21.51
C THR A 37 -6.90 -8.53 20.05
N PHE A 38 -7.79 -9.21 19.34
CA PHE A 38 -7.62 -9.56 17.93
C PHE A 38 -7.43 -8.32 17.03
N LEU A 39 -8.19 -7.25 17.29
CA LEU A 39 -8.10 -6.02 16.50
C LEU A 39 -6.86 -5.19 16.89
N GLN A 40 -6.48 -5.22 18.17
CA GLN A 40 -5.26 -4.57 18.63
C GLN A 40 -4.02 -5.21 18.01
N LEU A 41 -3.93 -6.54 17.95
CA LEU A 41 -2.85 -7.26 17.28
C LEU A 41 -2.80 -6.93 15.79
N ALA A 42 -3.95 -6.88 15.12
CA ALA A 42 -4.03 -6.49 13.72
C ALA A 42 -3.57 -5.03 13.50
N LYS A 43 -3.94 -4.11 14.40
CA LYS A 43 -3.47 -2.71 14.37
C LYS A 43 -1.95 -2.61 14.55
N ASP A 44 -1.41 -3.30 15.55
CA ASP A 44 0.02 -3.24 15.87
C ASP A 44 0.88 -3.87 14.78
N SER A 45 0.38 -4.93 14.13
CA SER A 45 1.06 -5.52 12.98
C SER A 45 1.22 -4.54 11.81
N LEU A 46 0.22 -3.70 11.53
CA LEU A 46 0.29 -2.67 10.48
C LEU A 46 1.36 -1.62 10.75
N LYS A 47 1.71 -1.36 12.03
CA LYS A 47 2.79 -0.43 12.42
C LYS A 47 4.17 -1.07 12.42
N SER A 48 4.26 -2.38 12.20
CA SER A 48 5.50 -3.14 12.30
C SER A 48 6.51 -2.74 11.22
N ARG A 49 7.81 -2.86 11.53
CA ARG A 49 8.90 -2.62 10.57
C ARG A 49 8.81 -3.53 9.34
N VAL A 50 8.31 -4.75 9.53
CA VAL A 50 8.15 -5.72 8.43
C VAL A 50 7.14 -5.20 7.41
N VAL A 51 6.02 -4.68 7.86
CA VAL A 51 4.99 -4.09 7.00
C VAL A 51 5.52 -2.86 6.28
N LEU A 52 6.21 -1.95 6.98
CA LEU A 52 6.84 -0.78 6.37
C LEU A 52 7.80 -1.18 5.24
N PHE A 53 8.57 -2.25 5.43
CA PHE A 53 9.46 -2.79 4.41
C PHE A 53 8.71 -3.36 3.19
N LEU A 54 7.58 -4.03 3.41
CA LEU A 54 6.85 -4.72 2.35
C LEU A 54 5.95 -3.81 1.51
N ILE A 55 5.60 -2.63 1.99
CA ILE A 55 4.74 -1.68 1.26
C ILE A 55 5.22 -1.41 -0.16
N PRO A 56 6.45 -0.93 -0.41
CA PRO A 56 6.91 -0.65 -1.78
C PRO A 56 7.03 -1.92 -2.63
N VAL A 57 7.34 -3.07 -2.03
CA VAL A 57 7.44 -4.35 -2.74
C VAL A 57 6.05 -4.80 -3.21
N THR A 58 5.08 -4.86 -2.30
CA THR A 58 3.72 -5.33 -2.61
C THR A 58 2.95 -4.37 -3.51
N ALA A 59 3.30 -3.09 -3.52
CA ALA A 59 2.68 -2.07 -4.35
C ALA A 59 2.87 -2.35 -5.86
N VAL A 60 4.04 -2.81 -6.26
CA VAL A 60 4.46 -2.86 -7.67
C VAL A 60 4.12 -4.20 -8.32
N ILE A 61 4.05 -5.30 -7.53
CA ILE A 61 3.84 -6.65 -8.04
C ILE A 61 2.55 -6.80 -8.87
N PRO A 62 1.38 -6.24 -8.48
CA PRO A 62 0.12 -6.58 -9.15
C PRO A 62 0.01 -6.07 -10.59
N TRP A 63 0.50 -4.85 -10.87
CA TRP A 63 0.19 -4.14 -12.12
C TRP A 63 1.34 -3.29 -12.69
N GLY A 64 2.50 -3.29 -12.07
CA GLY A 64 3.65 -2.48 -12.51
C GLY A 64 4.13 -2.81 -13.93
N GLU A 65 3.85 -4.01 -14.44
CA GLU A 65 4.31 -4.49 -15.74
C GLU A 65 3.25 -4.48 -16.86
N GLU A 66 1.98 -4.28 -16.53
CA GLU A 66 0.86 -4.49 -17.49
C GLU A 66 0.99 -3.60 -18.73
N TYR A 67 1.31 -2.32 -18.56
CA TYR A 67 1.54 -1.40 -19.69
C TYR A 67 2.65 -1.89 -20.62
N LEU A 68 3.76 -2.34 -20.06
CA LEU A 68 4.90 -2.83 -20.84
C LEU A 68 4.60 -4.14 -21.58
N LYS A 69 3.84 -5.04 -20.92
CA LYS A 69 3.35 -6.28 -21.56
C LYS A 69 2.42 -5.98 -22.73
N GLU A 70 1.52 -5.01 -22.59
CA GLU A 70 0.63 -4.59 -23.67
C GLU A 70 1.39 -3.93 -24.81
N LYS A 71 2.41 -3.12 -24.49
CA LYS A 71 3.29 -2.49 -25.49
C LYS A 71 4.08 -3.54 -26.29
N GLN A 72 4.69 -4.50 -25.62
CA GLN A 72 5.46 -5.58 -26.24
C GLN A 72 4.59 -6.57 -27.04
N GLY A 73 3.36 -6.81 -26.57
CA GLY A 73 2.41 -7.71 -27.22
C GLY A 73 1.68 -7.13 -28.44
N ASN A 74 1.98 -5.89 -28.85
CA ASN A 74 1.28 -5.16 -29.92
C ASN A 74 -0.24 -4.95 -29.70
N PHE A 75 -0.76 -5.25 -28.50
CA PHE A 75 -2.17 -5.03 -28.15
C PHE A 75 -2.50 -3.56 -27.89
N LEU A 76 -1.50 -2.75 -27.58
CA LEU A 76 -1.66 -1.38 -27.18
C LEU A 76 -2.38 -0.54 -28.24
N ARG A 77 -2.00 -0.67 -29.53
CA ARG A 77 -2.65 0.03 -30.63
C ARG A 77 -4.14 -0.26 -30.75
N SER A 78 -4.52 -1.53 -30.63
CA SER A 78 -5.92 -1.95 -30.70
C SER A 78 -6.75 -1.42 -29.55
N LEU A 79 -6.16 -1.35 -28.33
CA LEU A 79 -6.80 -0.80 -27.14
C LEU A 79 -7.00 0.70 -27.24
N ILE A 80 -6.02 1.44 -27.76
CA ILE A 80 -6.10 2.91 -27.96
C ILE A 80 -7.16 3.27 -28.99
N ILE A 81 -7.25 2.54 -30.10
CA ILE A 81 -8.28 2.75 -31.14
C ILE A 81 -9.68 2.57 -30.55
N ARG A 82 -9.87 1.59 -29.68
CA ARG A 82 -11.18 1.28 -29.09
C ARG A 82 -11.59 2.19 -27.95
N LYS A 83 -10.65 2.57 -27.06
CA LYS A 83 -10.94 3.34 -25.83
C LYS A 83 -10.61 4.82 -25.93
N GLY A 84 -9.76 5.21 -26.87
CA GLY A 84 -9.17 6.56 -26.93
C GLY A 84 -7.97 6.71 -25.99
N LYS A 85 -6.97 7.51 -26.40
CA LYS A 85 -5.67 7.69 -25.71
C LYS A 85 -5.85 8.14 -24.25
N ARG A 86 -6.59 9.22 -24.04
CA ARG A 86 -6.78 9.80 -22.68
C ARG A 86 -7.49 8.84 -21.72
N PHE A 87 -8.56 8.21 -22.20
CA PHE A 87 -9.32 7.27 -21.37
C PHE A 87 -8.48 6.04 -20.99
N TYR A 88 -7.65 5.55 -21.92
CA TYR A 88 -6.71 4.47 -21.65
C TYR A 88 -5.72 4.84 -20.54
N CYS A 89 -5.07 6.02 -20.61
CA CYS A 89 -4.11 6.47 -19.60
C CYS A 89 -4.76 6.61 -18.22
N MET A 90 -5.95 7.22 -18.15
CA MET A 90 -6.69 7.34 -16.88
C MET A 90 -7.08 5.98 -16.32
N ASP A 91 -7.66 5.10 -17.14
CA ASP A 91 -8.07 3.76 -16.74
C ASP A 91 -6.88 2.97 -16.19
N ARG A 92 -5.72 3.03 -16.84
CA ARG A 92 -4.51 2.36 -16.37
C ARG A 92 -3.96 2.92 -15.08
N SER A 93 -3.86 4.24 -14.95
CA SER A 93 -3.37 4.89 -13.73
C SER A 93 -4.26 4.55 -12.54
N VAL A 94 -5.58 4.64 -12.71
CA VAL A 94 -6.54 4.31 -11.65
C VAL A 94 -6.50 2.83 -11.30
N MET A 95 -6.42 1.93 -12.28
CA MET A 95 -6.35 0.48 -12.02
C MET A 95 -5.07 0.09 -11.28
N THR A 96 -3.93 0.70 -11.61
CA THR A 96 -2.66 0.49 -10.89
C THR A 96 -2.78 0.95 -9.44
N ALA A 97 -3.30 2.15 -9.21
CA ALA A 97 -3.52 2.69 -7.89
C ALA A 97 -4.47 1.83 -7.04
N LEU A 98 -5.61 1.42 -7.62
CA LEU A 98 -6.59 0.55 -6.95
C LEU A 98 -6.04 -0.84 -6.63
N SER A 99 -5.13 -1.37 -7.45
CA SER A 99 -4.52 -2.68 -7.17
C SER A 99 -3.75 -2.69 -5.86
N GLY A 100 -2.97 -1.64 -5.57
CA GLY A 100 -2.26 -1.49 -4.31
C GLY A 100 -3.21 -1.41 -3.10
N ILE A 101 -4.30 -0.66 -3.22
CA ILE A 101 -5.33 -0.56 -2.18
C ILE A 101 -5.96 -1.93 -1.89
N LEU A 102 -6.39 -2.64 -2.93
CA LEU A 102 -7.08 -3.93 -2.79
C LEU A 102 -6.20 -5.01 -2.17
N VAL A 103 -4.91 -5.04 -2.48
CA VAL A 103 -3.96 -5.97 -1.86
C VAL A 103 -3.98 -5.83 -0.34
N TRP A 104 -3.85 -4.62 0.18
CA TRP A 104 -3.79 -4.39 1.62
C TRP A 104 -5.15 -4.55 2.32
N ILE A 105 -6.25 -4.18 1.68
CA ILE A 105 -7.59 -4.44 2.22
C ILE A 105 -7.81 -5.95 2.38
N ILE A 106 -7.51 -6.75 1.34
CA ILE A 106 -7.72 -8.19 1.40
C ILE A 106 -6.76 -8.85 2.41
N ALA A 107 -5.47 -8.46 2.41
CA ALA A 107 -4.48 -8.99 3.34
C ALA A 107 -4.86 -8.71 4.80
N SER A 108 -5.24 -7.47 5.11
CA SER A 108 -5.68 -7.06 6.46
C SER A 108 -6.98 -7.74 6.87
N PHE A 109 -7.92 -7.91 5.93
CA PHE A 109 -9.15 -8.64 6.19
C PHE A 109 -8.87 -10.11 6.55
N LEU A 110 -8.02 -10.79 5.78
CA LEU A 110 -7.65 -12.18 6.05
C LEU A 110 -6.95 -12.34 7.39
N GLN A 111 -6.02 -11.46 7.73
CA GLN A 111 -5.34 -11.46 9.02
C GLN A 111 -6.31 -11.21 10.18
N THR A 112 -7.14 -10.18 10.08
CA THR A 112 -8.11 -9.84 11.13
C THR A 112 -9.12 -10.96 11.33
N LEU A 113 -9.60 -11.59 10.25
CA LEU A 113 -10.47 -12.75 10.31
C LEU A 113 -9.79 -13.94 11.02
N PHE A 114 -8.53 -14.20 10.71
CA PHE A 114 -7.77 -15.25 11.35
C PHE A 114 -7.61 -14.99 12.85
N PHE A 115 -7.24 -13.77 13.25
CA PHE A 115 -7.13 -13.41 14.67
C PHE A 115 -8.48 -13.46 15.36
N PHE A 116 -9.55 -13.01 14.72
CA PHE A 116 -10.89 -13.14 15.26
C PHE A 116 -11.23 -14.61 15.55
N LEU A 117 -11.00 -15.53 14.63
CA LEU A 117 -11.26 -16.95 14.83
C LEU A 117 -10.40 -17.58 15.95
N LEU A 118 -9.15 -17.15 16.12
CA LEU A 118 -8.27 -17.64 17.16
C LEU A 118 -8.63 -17.13 18.55
N PHE A 119 -8.97 -15.86 18.70
CA PHE A 119 -9.14 -15.21 19.99
C PHE A 119 -10.58 -15.15 20.45
N PHE A 120 -11.55 -15.32 19.56
CA PHE A 120 -13.00 -15.25 19.87
C PHE A 120 -13.41 -16.12 21.07
N TRP A 121 -12.87 -17.32 21.16
CA TRP A 121 -13.19 -18.26 22.24
C TRP A 121 -12.45 -18.02 23.56
N LYS A 122 -11.49 -17.09 23.57
CA LYS A 122 -10.62 -16.81 24.72
C LYS A 122 -10.79 -15.39 25.28
N GLU A 123 -11.63 -14.57 24.67
CA GLU A 123 -11.97 -13.24 25.18
C GLU A 123 -13.10 -13.33 26.20
N GLU A 124 -12.94 -12.69 27.38
CA GLU A 124 -13.95 -12.70 28.45
C GLU A 124 -15.25 -12.01 28.05
N VAL A 125 -15.17 -10.90 27.31
CA VAL A 125 -16.31 -10.11 26.85
C VAL A 125 -16.04 -9.59 25.46
N PHE A 126 -16.91 -9.89 24.51
CA PHE A 126 -16.83 -9.31 23.18
C PHE A 126 -17.37 -7.87 23.22
N SER A 127 -16.49 -6.90 23.43
CA SER A 127 -16.82 -5.48 23.29
C SER A 127 -15.81 -4.80 22.37
N LEU A 128 -16.27 -4.37 21.20
CA LEU A 128 -15.46 -3.55 20.30
C LEU A 128 -15.57 -2.08 20.70
N SER A 129 -14.46 -1.49 21.16
CA SER A 129 -14.42 -0.05 21.37
C SER A 129 -14.41 0.68 20.02
N LYS A 130 -15.27 1.68 19.88
CA LYS A 130 -15.33 2.50 18.64
C LYS A 130 -13.99 3.17 18.33
N GLU A 131 -13.23 3.53 19.36
CA GLU A 131 -11.92 4.15 19.23
C GLU A 131 -10.92 3.22 18.54
N LEU A 132 -10.83 1.96 19.00
CA LEU A 132 -9.93 0.96 18.44
C LEU A 132 -10.25 0.66 16.96
N VAL A 133 -11.53 0.55 16.63
CA VAL A 133 -11.97 0.36 15.23
C VAL A 133 -11.58 1.56 14.38
N THR A 134 -11.82 2.77 14.87
CA THR A 134 -11.48 3.99 14.13
C THR A 134 -9.97 4.12 13.92
N GLU A 135 -9.16 3.81 14.92
CA GLU A 135 -7.70 3.81 14.79
C GLU A 135 -7.21 2.79 13.77
N TYR A 136 -7.74 1.56 13.81
CA TYR A 136 -7.38 0.52 12.86
C TYR A 136 -7.74 0.90 11.42
N VAL A 137 -8.97 1.38 11.19
CA VAL A 137 -9.44 1.81 9.86
C VAL A 137 -8.61 3.00 9.35
N THR A 138 -8.30 3.95 10.21
CA THR A 138 -7.46 5.10 9.88
C THR A 138 -6.07 4.68 9.46
N LEU A 139 -5.46 3.74 10.20
CA LEU A 139 -4.13 3.21 9.89
C LEU A 139 -4.13 2.43 8.58
N LEU A 140 -5.12 1.56 8.38
CA LEU A 140 -5.28 0.81 7.14
C LEU A 140 -5.47 1.74 5.93
N ALA A 141 -6.26 2.79 6.07
CA ALA A 141 -6.46 3.79 5.01
C ALA A 141 -5.15 4.50 4.64
N ARG A 142 -4.28 4.83 5.62
CA ARG A 142 -2.95 5.40 5.35
C ARG A 142 -2.06 4.41 4.60
N VAL A 143 -2.00 3.16 5.05
CA VAL A 143 -1.25 2.10 4.33
C VAL A 143 -1.74 1.96 2.90
N CYS A 144 -3.04 1.95 2.67
CA CYS A 144 -3.64 1.89 1.34
C CYS A 144 -3.25 3.08 0.46
N LEU A 145 -3.28 4.32 0.99
CA LEU A 145 -2.88 5.51 0.24
C LEU A 145 -1.39 5.49 -0.13
N VAL A 146 -0.52 5.15 0.83
CA VAL A 146 0.92 5.07 0.59
C VAL A 146 1.24 4.00 -0.45
N THR A 147 0.65 2.81 -0.31
CA THR A 147 0.85 1.70 -1.26
C THR A 147 0.36 2.05 -2.66
N SER A 148 -0.81 2.67 -2.75
CA SER A 148 -1.38 3.15 -4.03
C SER A 148 -0.49 4.19 -4.70
N GLY A 149 0.09 5.12 -3.93
CA GLY A 149 1.06 6.08 -4.41
C GLY A 149 2.33 5.40 -4.94
N MET A 150 2.89 4.43 -4.19
CA MET A 150 4.07 3.67 -4.62
C MET A 150 3.78 2.82 -5.87
N ALA A 151 2.58 2.25 -6.00
CA ALA A 151 2.16 1.55 -7.22
C ALA A 151 2.14 2.49 -8.42
N SER A 152 1.59 3.70 -8.26
CA SER A 152 1.55 4.72 -9.30
C SER A 152 2.95 5.20 -9.68
N LEU A 153 3.85 5.38 -8.70
CA LEU A 153 5.25 5.70 -8.94
C LEU A 153 5.94 4.61 -9.76
N GLY A 154 5.74 3.34 -9.41
CA GLY A 154 6.28 2.20 -10.16
C GLY A 154 5.78 2.16 -11.60
N GLY A 155 4.48 2.36 -11.80
CA GLY A 155 3.89 2.46 -13.13
C GLY A 155 4.46 3.62 -13.95
N ALA A 156 4.64 4.81 -13.36
CA ALA A 156 5.23 5.97 -13.99
C ALA A 156 6.70 5.71 -14.40
N CYS A 157 7.50 5.17 -13.48
CA CYS A 157 8.90 4.85 -13.74
C CYS A 157 9.05 3.76 -14.82
N GLY A 158 8.22 2.73 -14.80
CA GLY A 158 8.19 1.69 -15.81
C GLY A 158 7.81 2.23 -17.20
N ALA A 159 6.78 3.07 -17.27
CA ALA A 159 6.34 3.68 -18.52
C ALA A 159 7.40 4.63 -19.11
N TRP A 160 8.04 5.43 -18.27
CA TRP A 160 9.05 6.40 -18.68
C TRP A 160 10.35 5.74 -19.17
N SER A 161 10.81 4.73 -18.43
CA SER A 161 12.07 4.03 -18.75
C SER A 161 11.91 2.89 -19.77
N ASN A 162 10.71 2.54 -20.14
CA ASN A 162 10.40 1.32 -20.92
C ASN A 162 11.02 0.04 -20.30
N SER A 163 11.22 0.01 -18.99
CA SER A 163 11.89 -1.07 -18.26
C SER A 163 11.05 -1.55 -17.09
N VAL A 164 10.75 -2.84 -17.08
CA VAL A 164 10.06 -3.52 -15.96
C VAL A 164 10.90 -3.43 -14.68
N TYR A 165 12.20 -3.61 -14.79
CA TYR A 165 13.12 -3.59 -13.64
C TYR A 165 13.14 -2.24 -12.93
N LEU A 166 13.16 -1.15 -13.69
CA LEU A 166 13.11 0.20 -13.12
C LEU A 166 11.74 0.50 -12.53
N GLY A 167 10.66 0.05 -13.17
CA GLY A 167 9.31 0.18 -12.63
C GLY A 167 9.14 -0.55 -11.29
N MET A 168 9.77 -1.70 -11.11
CA MET A 168 9.74 -2.45 -9.85
C MET A 168 10.73 -1.92 -8.80
N GLY A 169 11.94 -1.57 -9.21
CA GLY A 169 13.03 -1.23 -8.29
C GLY A 169 12.98 0.20 -7.77
N LEU A 170 12.63 1.18 -8.62
CA LEU A 170 12.66 2.60 -8.26
C LEU A 170 11.74 2.96 -7.07
N PRO A 171 10.50 2.49 -6.97
CA PRO A 171 9.67 2.76 -5.80
C PRO A 171 10.28 2.26 -4.50
N PHE A 172 10.89 1.07 -4.54
CA PHE A 172 11.62 0.52 -3.40
C PHE A 172 12.80 1.41 -3.01
N VAL A 173 13.66 1.74 -3.97
CA VAL A 173 14.83 2.60 -3.72
C VAL A 173 14.40 3.98 -3.20
N THR A 174 13.39 4.59 -3.82
CA THR A 174 12.89 5.91 -3.41
C THR A 174 12.33 5.87 -1.99
N TYR A 175 11.55 4.85 -1.65
CA TYR A 175 10.95 4.69 -0.32
C TYR A 175 12.03 4.60 0.78
N PHE A 176 13.04 3.75 0.57
CA PHE A 176 14.12 3.59 1.54
C PHE A 176 15.10 4.76 1.54
N ALA A 177 15.35 5.38 0.39
CA ALA A 177 16.16 6.59 0.33
C ALA A 177 15.54 7.73 1.15
N LEU A 178 14.21 7.89 1.10
CA LEU A 178 13.50 8.87 1.92
C LEU A 178 13.62 8.56 3.42
N MET A 179 13.51 7.29 3.83
CA MET A 179 13.71 6.88 5.22
C MET A 179 15.13 7.20 5.71
N ILE A 180 16.15 6.83 4.92
CA ILE A 180 17.55 7.09 5.26
C ILE A 180 17.85 8.59 5.28
N LEU A 181 17.30 9.33 4.31
CA LEU A 181 17.47 10.78 4.22
C LEU A 181 16.93 11.47 5.48
N ARG A 182 15.76 11.05 5.96
CA ARG A 182 15.18 11.56 7.19
C ARG A 182 16.03 11.21 8.40
N GLU A 183 16.45 9.96 8.55
CA GLU A 183 17.21 9.52 9.73
C GLU A 183 18.58 10.18 9.85
N ARG A 184 19.24 10.50 8.72
CA ARG A 184 20.63 10.99 8.73
C ARG A 184 20.79 12.49 8.51
N TYR A 185 19.88 13.11 7.74
CA TYR A 185 20.08 14.49 7.26
C TYR A 185 18.93 15.42 7.61
N LEU A 186 17.72 14.91 7.75
CA LEU A 186 16.50 15.70 7.87
C LEU A 186 15.69 15.30 9.10
N GLU A 187 16.33 15.15 10.27
CA GLU A 187 15.69 14.70 11.51
C GLU A 187 14.42 15.49 11.89
N ASN A 188 14.39 16.79 11.58
CA ASN A 188 13.27 17.68 11.87
C ASN A 188 12.14 17.64 10.81
N LEU A 189 12.37 17.03 9.64
CA LEU A 189 11.41 16.98 8.54
C LEU A 189 10.66 15.65 8.50
N TYR A 190 9.70 15.50 9.40
CA TYR A 190 8.85 14.31 9.49
C TYR A 190 8.00 14.05 8.22
N CYS A 191 7.75 15.07 7.39
CA CYS A 191 7.03 14.92 6.12
C CYS A 191 7.79 14.09 5.07
N VAL A 192 9.08 13.84 5.24
CA VAL A 192 9.90 13.03 4.33
C VAL A 192 9.92 11.55 4.76
N ASP A 193 9.50 11.23 5.99
CA ASP A 193 9.52 9.87 6.51
C ASP A 193 8.29 9.04 6.11
N PRO A 194 8.44 8.04 5.21
CA PRO A 194 7.33 7.15 4.88
C PRO A 194 6.80 6.34 6.07
N GLY A 195 7.64 6.06 7.08
CA GLY A 195 7.22 5.43 8.32
C GLY A 195 6.26 6.31 9.11
N GLU A 196 6.52 7.62 9.14
CA GLU A 196 5.66 8.59 9.80
C GLU A 196 4.33 8.80 9.06
N TRP A 197 4.31 8.69 7.74
CA TRP A 197 3.05 8.77 6.95
C TRP A 197 2.03 7.71 7.38
N ILE A 198 2.53 6.57 7.87
CA ILE A 198 1.69 5.46 8.35
C ILE A 198 1.40 5.62 9.83
N ARG A 199 2.43 5.79 10.67
CA ARG A 199 2.25 5.87 12.14
C ARG A 199 1.50 7.11 12.56
N GLY A 200 1.86 8.29 11.99
CA GLY A 200 1.24 9.57 12.30
C GLY A 200 1.47 10.00 13.76
N GLU A 201 2.68 9.77 14.26
CA GLU A 201 3.07 10.08 15.65
C GLU A 201 3.55 11.54 15.80
N ALA A 202 4.04 12.15 14.73
CA ALA A 202 4.46 13.53 14.70
C ALA A 202 3.27 14.51 14.72
N PHE A 203 3.56 15.77 15.03
CA PHE A 203 2.54 16.82 15.07
C PHE A 203 2.19 17.33 13.66
N TRP A 204 1.07 16.89 13.11
CA TRP A 204 0.52 17.27 11.79
C TRP A 204 -0.62 18.29 11.89
N GLY A 205 -0.71 19.03 12.99
CA GLY A 205 -1.81 19.94 13.26
C GLY A 205 -2.99 19.28 13.99
N SER A 206 -4.08 20.01 14.17
CA SER A 206 -5.24 19.52 14.92
C SER A 206 -5.85 18.26 14.30
N GLY A 207 -5.87 17.15 15.05
CA GLY A 207 -6.47 15.89 14.65
C GLY A 207 -5.82 15.22 13.44
N GLN A 208 -4.52 15.46 13.23
CA GLN A 208 -3.74 14.89 12.12
C GLN A 208 -4.27 15.27 10.70
N ARG A 209 -5.02 16.35 10.60
CA ARG A 209 -5.57 16.84 9.32
C ARG A 209 -4.48 17.14 8.30
N GLY A 210 -3.36 17.69 8.75
CA GLY A 210 -2.21 17.98 7.88
C GLY A 210 -1.66 16.71 7.20
N LEU A 211 -1.58 15.60 7.93
CA LEU A 211 -1.14 14.32 7.38
C LEU A 211 -2.08 13.82 6.27
N TRP A 212 -3.39 13.91 6.47
CA TRP A 212 -4.36 13.50 5.46
C TRP A 212 -4.29 14.37 4.21
N ILE A 213 -4.19 15.68 4.37
CA ILE A 213 -4.04 16.63 3.25
C ILE A 213 -2.75 16.31 2.49
N PHE A 214 -1.64 16.12 3.20
CA PHE A 214 -0.36 15.75 2.60
C PHE A 214 -0.45 14.43 1.82
N LEU A 215 -0.99 13.37 2.42
CA LEU A 215 -1.11 12.06 1.75
C LEU A 215 -1.99 12.10 0.52
N ILE A 216 -3.12 12.82 0.57
CA ILE A 216 -4.02 12.97 -0.58
C ILE A 216 -3.33 13.75 -1.71
N LEU A 217 -2.66 14.87 -1.40
CA LEU A 217 -1.94 15.66 -2.39
C LEU A 217 -0.78 14.86 -3.00
N PHE A 218 -0.02 14.15 -2.18
CA PHE A 218 1.07 13.29 -2.62
C PHE A 218 0.56 12.17 -3.54
N TRP A 219 -0.52 11.51 -3.15
CA TRP A 219 -1.17 10.48 -3.96
C TRP A 219 -1.67 11.01 -5.30
N MET A 220 -2.36 12.17 -5.29
CA MET A 220 -2.83 12.84 -6.52
C MET A 220 -1.67 13.19 -7.45
N LEU A 221 -0.57 13.74 -6.90
CA LEU A 221 0.63 14.06 -7.67
C LEU A 221 1.20 12.82 -8.36
N LEU A 222 1.36 11.70 -7.65
CA LEU A 222 1.90 10.46 -8.21
C LEU A 222 0.96 9.85 -9.27
N LEU A 223 -0.34 9.96 -9.09
CA LEU A 223 -1.34 9.50 -10.05
C LEU A 223 -1.28 10.33 -11.35
N LEU A 224 -1.14 11.66 -11.24
CA LEU A 224 -0.95 12.55 -12.39
C LEU A 224 0.36 12.29 -13.12
N LEU A 225 1.45 12.09 -12.38
CA LEU A 225 2.76 11.72 -12.96
C LEU A 225 2.68 10.40 -13.73
N HIS A 226 1.96 9.41 -13.20
CA HIS A 226 1.74 8.14 -13.90
C HIS A 226 0.95 8.34 -15.20
N GLY A 227 -0.13 9.12 -15.15
CA GLY A 227 -0.91 9.46 -16.36
C GLY A 227 -0.06 10.14 -17.43
N ALA A 228 0.74 11.14 -17.04
CA ALA A 228 1.63 11.88 -17.95
C ALA A 228 2.74 10.96 -18.53
N ALA A 229 3.30 10.07 -17.73
CA ALA A 229 4.30 9.11 -18.19
C ALA A 229 3.71 8.14 -19.24
N LEU A 230 2.48 7.68 -19.04
CA LEU A 230 1.76 6.87 -20.02
C LEU A 230 1.48 7.64 -21.30
N GLU A 231 1.03 8.90 -21.21
CA GLU A 231 0.76 9.75 -22.40
C GLU A 231 2.01 9.93 -23.26
N LYS A 232 3.16 10.21 -22.62
CA LYS A 232 4.46 10.33 -23.30
C LYS A 232 4.86 9.01 -23.96
N GLY A 233 4.77 7.91 -23.22
CA GLY A 233 5.11 6.59 -23.78
C GLY A 233 4.23 6.13 -24.95
N LEU A 234 3.02 6.73 -25.10
CA LEU A 234 2.15 6.52 -26.24
C LEU A 234 2.47 7.43 -27.45
N GLU A 235 3.20 8.53 -27.25
CA GLU A 235 3.67 9.40 -28.33
C GLU A 235 4.87 8.83 -29.10
N GLU A 236 5.57 7.90 -28.47
CA GLU A 236 6.73 7.21 -29.01
C GLU A 236 6.36 5.92 -29.81
N LEU A 237 5.05 5.66 -30.02
CA LEU A 237 4.53 4.52 -30.78
C LEU A 237 4.16 4.89 -32.23
#